data_464d2ecf0621d5b8dc11ae2023fdefaa
#
_entry.id   464d2ecf0621d5b8dc11ae2023fdefaa
#
_cell.length_a   1.000
_cell.length_b   1.000
_cell.length_c   1.000
_cell.angle_alpha   90.00
_cell.angle_beta   90.00
_cell.angle_gamma   90.00
#
_symmetry.space_group_name_H-M   'P 1'
#
loop_
_entity.id
_entity.type
_entity.pdbx_description
1 polymer ?
#
loop_
_entity_poly.entity_id
_entity_poly.type
_entity_poly.pdbx_seq_one_letter_code
_entity_poly.pdbx_strand_id
1 'polypeptide(L)'
;MPAGQGDYYSFLGVRRDASISAIKRAYHTAARRFHPDKNLMPGETELFLEVQRAYEVLSDPQRRALYDAALPDEQAGPVPLACAVSYSRDKLVPLEESQLVYALLEAEPSASAAEAADVPLNLCLALDRSTSMTGEKMDLAKAAAIRMVRMLRPQDLFSLVVFGDRAEVLLSSGLRRDSNQSQSRIQAIQPGGATEIYRGLEAAMAELRRGLEPSRANHLILLTDGHTYGDEPACLRLAEEAARLNISISGFGVGSDWNDVFLDELVGRTGGNSTYVSSPQEIEHLLVEKFRMISKILIDNVALQTQTAPGVKLTYAFRTQPAGGPIELQEGLQLGPVVQDLPLRVLFEFSIEPSASKNSEVTLLDGTLHAEVRNRPTPWSPMKLHLQLQVDGKAAQQPPPASIMGALSTLALYRLQERARQEAKAGEYEAATRHLRNLAARLEAQGEHGLSKTAILEAQNLERIKGLSEKGGKEIKYGTRALLLPPPEPAP
;
A
#
# COMPACT_ATOMS: atom_id res chain seq x y z
N MET A 1 3.62 -15.01 25.96
CA MET A 1 4.63 -16.00 26.38
C MET A 1 5.52 -15.31 27.41
N PRO A 2 5.78 -15.89 28.59
CA PRO A 2 6.67 -15.27 29.55
C PRO A 2 8.11 -15.24 29.00
N ALA A 3 8.82 -14.19 29.27
CA ALA A 3 10.22 -13.99 28.90
C ALA A 3 11.10 -15.10 29.52
N GLY A 4 11.80 -15.87 28.69
CA GLY A 4 12.80 -16.85 29.13
C GLY A 4 12.74 -18.24 28.49
N GLN A 5 11.94 -18.46 27.44
CA GLN A 5 11.92 -19.77 26.77
C GLN A 5 12.78 -19.72 25.50
N GLY A 6 13.88 -20.52 25.49
CA GLY A 6 14.68 -20.77 24.31
C GLY A 6 13.85 -21.40 23.18
N ASP A 7 14.29 -21.25 21.94
CA ASP A 7 13.65 -21.89 20.79
C ASP A 7 13.87 -23.42 20.81
N TYR A 8 13.14 -24.18 19.99
CA TYR A 8 13.26 -25.65 19.96
C TYR A 8 14.64 -26.14 19.57
N TYR A 9 15.40 -25.38 18.80
CA TYR A 9 16.78 -25.70 18.46
C TYR A 9 17.71 -25.56 19.66
N SER A 10 17.53 -24.54 20.48
CA SER A 10 18.29 -24.32 21.72
C SER A 10 17.99 -25.37 22.78
N PHE A 11 16.75 -25.87 22.90
CA PHE A 11 16.40 -26.97 23.79
C PHE A 11 17.11 -28.28 23.41
N LEU A 12 17.32 -28.52 22.11
CA LEU A 12 18.08 -29.67 21.62
C LEU A 12 19.58 -29.40 21.56
N GLY A 13 20.04 -28.15 21.74
CA GLY A 13 21.44 -27.77 21.61
C GLY A 13 21.99 -27.93 20.19
N VAL A 14 21.17 -27.69 19.17
CA VAL A 14 21.56 -27.79 17.75
C VAL A 14 21.34 -26.46 17.03
N ARG A 15 22.02 -26.26 15.91
CA ARG A 15 21.82 -25.09 15.06
C ARG A 15 20.56 -25.27 14.20
N ARG A 16 19.99 -24.15 13.73
CA ARG A 16 18.79 -24.15 12.86
C ARG A 16 18.99 -24.86 11.53
N ASP A 17 20.23 -24.91 11.01
CA ASP A 17 20.59 -25.64 9.80
C ASP A 17 20.88 -27.15 10.03
N ALA A 18 20.66 -27.65 11.25
CA ALA A 18 20.93 -29.04 11.59
C ALA A 18 20.10 -30.03 10.75
N SER A 19 20.77 -31.08 10.28
CA SER A 19 20.09 -32.18 9.58
C SER A 19 19.14 -32.96 10.51
N ILE A 20 18.12 -33.60 9.95
CA ILE A 20 17.18 -34.43 10.71
C ILE A 20 17.93 -35.51 11.53
N SER A 21 19.02 -36.05 10.98
CA SER A 21 19.87 -37.01 11.70
C SER A 21 20.62 -36.39 12.88
N ALA A 22 21.01 -35.11 12.79
CA ALA A 22 21.63 -34.37 13.89
C ALA A 22 20.59 -34.08 15.00
N ILE A 23 19.40 -33.63 14.62
CA ILE A 23 18.26 -33.40 15.53
C ILE A 23 17.91 -34.67 16.30
N LYS A 24 17.84 -35.82 15.63
CA LYS A 24 17.57 -37.12 16.25
C LYS A 24 18.64 -37.50 17.25
N ARG A 25 19.93 -37.33 16.92
CA ARG A 25 21.04 -37.61 17.85
C ARG A 25 21.01 -36.68 19.07
N ALA A 26 20.76 -35.40 18.87
CA ALA A 26 20.67 -34.41 19.93
C ALA A 26 19.53 -34.72 20.89
N TYR A 27 18.35 -35.08 20.35
CA TYR A 27 17.21 -35.51 21.14
C TYR A 27 17.56 -36.72 22.04
N HIS A 28 18.17 -37.77 21.48
CA HIS A 28 18.57 -38.94 22.28
C HIS A 28 19.56 -38.62 23.40
N THR A 29 20.45 -37.68 23.16
CA THR A 29 21.41 -37.20 24.15
C THR A 29 20.71 -36.39 25.25
N ALA A 30 19.86 -35.45 24.88
CA ALA A 30 19.11 -34.62 25.82
C ALA A 30 18.09 -35.45 26.63
N ALA A 31 17.36 -36.38 25.97
CA ALA A 31 16.41 -37.26 26.61
C ALA A 31 17.05 -38.19 27.67
N ARG A 32 18.27 -38.67 27.39
CA ARG A 32 19.02 -39.48 28.40
C ARG A 32 19.51 -38.64 29.57
N ARG A 33 19.83 -37.37 29.33
CA ARG A 33 20.31 -36.44 30.36
C ARG A 33 19.19 -35.96 31.29
N PHE A 34 18.00 -35.70 30.78
CA PHE A 34 16.87 -35.14 31.52
C PHE A 34 15.76 -36.15 31.81
N HIS A 35 16.05 -37.48 31.70
CA HIS A 35 15.06 -38.52 31.92
C HIS A 35 14.56 -38.51 33.38
N PRO A 36 13.21 -38.46 33.60
CA PRO A 36 12.65 -38.34 34.96
C PRO A 36 13.02 -39.47 35.91
N ASP A 37 13.32 -40.68 35.40
CA ASP A 37 13.77 -41.83 36.25
C ASP A 37 15.21 -41.64 36.76
N LYS A 38 15.99 -40.73 36.21
CA LYS A 38 17.39 -40.53 36.61
C LYS A 38 17.64 -39.23 37.36
N ASN A 39 16.72 -38.28 37.25
CA ASN A 39 16.86 -36.92 37.81
C ASN A 39 15.59 -36.54 38.58
N LEU A 40 15.73 -36.35 39.88
CA LEU A 40 14.64 -36.01 40.82
C LEU A 40 14.59 -34.52 41.16
N MET A 41 15.31 -33.64 40.42
CA MET A 41 15.35 -32.20 40.72
C MET A 41 14.11 -31.49 40.16
N PRO A 42 13.47 -30.59 40.92
CA PRO A 42 12.38 -29.76 40.42
C PRO A 42 12.84 -28.93 39.23
N GLY A 43 12.10 -28.97 38.10
CA GLY A 43 12.40 -28.27 36.85
C GLY A 43 13.00 -29.14 35.72
N GLU A 44 13.57 -30.30 36.00
CA GLU A 44 14.14 -31.19 34.97
C GLU A 44 13.07 -31.95 34.19
N THR A 45 11.94 -32.23 34.82
CA THR A 45 10.77 -32.80 34.15
C THR A 45 10.17 -31.86 33.14
N GLU A 46 10.14 -30.56 33.43
CA GLU A 46 9.68 -29.51 32.50
C GLU A 46 10.64 -29.39 31.30
N LEU A 47 11.95 -29.40 31.56
CA LEU A 47 12.96 -29.40 30.49
C LEU A 47 12.86 -30.65 29.60
N PHE A 48 12.58 -31.83 30.17
CA PHE A 48 12.37 -33.04 29.40
C PHE A 48 11.16 -32.93 28.47
N LEU A 49 10.05 -32.36 28.95
CA LEU A 49 8.86 -32.12 28.14
C LEU A 49 9.13 -31.12 27.00
N GLU A 50 9.90 -30.06 27.24
CA GLU A 50 10.29 -29.12 26.18
C GLU A 50 11.23 -29.76 25.14
N VAL A 51 12.17 -30.61 25.56
CA VAL A 51 13.03 -31.40 24.66
C VAL A 51 12.20 -32.34 23.79
N GLN A 52 11.16 -32.97 24.36
CA GLN A 52 10.27 -33.85 23.61
C GLN A 52 9.43 -33.07 22.58
N ARG A 53 8.84 -31.96 23.00
CA ARG A 53 8.09 -31.06 22.08
C ARG A 53 8.98 -30.56 20.94
N ALA A 54 10.19 -30.12 21.27
CA ALA A 54 11.16 -29.68 20.28
C ALA A 54 11.45 -30.77 19.24
N TYR A 55 11.62 -32.00 19.66
CA TYR A 55 11.83 -33.12 18.75
C TYR A 55 10.62 -33.43 17.88
N GLU A 56 9.40 -33.44 18.46
CA GLU A 56 8.15 -33.69 17.72
C GLU A 56 7.91 -32.70 16.59
N VAL A 57 8.32 -31.43 16.77
CA VAL A 57 8.20 -30.39 15.75
C VAL A 57 9.36 -30.45 14.75
N LEU A 58 10.60 -30.52 15.21
CA LEU A 58 11.79 -30.40 14.35
C LEU A 58 12.12 -31.68 13.58
N SER A 59 11.61 -32.86 13.99
CA SER A 59 11.80 -34.11 13.27
C SER A 59 10.88 -34.30 12.07
N ASP A 60 9.77 -33.58 12.02
CA ASP A 60 8.81 -33.57 10.91
C ASP A 60 9.10 -32.41 9.96
N PRO A 61 9.40 -32.63 8.67
CA PRO A 61 9.75 -31.57 7.74
C PRO A 61 8.67 -30.50 7.56
N GLN A 62 7.39 -30.87 7.59
CA GLN A 62 6.28 -29.92 7.44
C GLN A 62 6.09 -29.07 8.70
N ARG A 63 6.09 -29.70 9.87
CA ARG A 63 5.99 -28.99 11.15
C ARG A 63 7.22 -28.10 11.39
N ARG A 64 8.41 -28.58 11.01
CA ARG A 64 9.63 -27.79 11.08
C ARG A 64 9.56 -26.55 10.19
N ALA A 65 9.11 -26.68 8.95
CA ALA A 65 8.96 -25.56 8.04
C ALA A 65 7.98 -24.48 8.56
N LEU A 66 6.85 -24.92 9.17
CA LEU A 66 5.90 -24.01 9.81
C LEU A 66 6.49 -23.34 11.06
N TYR A 67 7.26 -24.10 11.84
CA TYR A 67 7.94 -23.57 13.03
C TYR A 67 9.04 -22.59 12.65
N ASP A 68 9.87 -22.92 11.65
CA ASP A 68 10.94 -22.05 11.15
C ASP A 68 10.39 -20.74 10.56
N ALA A 69 9.24 -20.79 9.90
CA ALA A 69 8.54 -19.61 9.41
C ALA A 69 7.98 -18.71 10.55
N ALA A 70 7.74 -19.29 11.74
CA ALA A 70 7.26 -18.55 12.91
C ALA A 70 8.38 -18.06 13.85
N LEU A 71 9.62 -18.57 13.66
CA LEU A 71 10.77 -18.15 14.45
C LEU A 71 11.30 -16.79 13.97
N PRO A 72 11.70 -15.90 14.89
CA PRO A 72 12.50 -14.74 14.51
C PRO A 72 13.79 -15.21 13.82
N ASP A 73 14.08 -14.65 12.66
CA ASP A 73 15.31 -14.97 11.95
C ASP A 73 16.48 -14.36 12.72
N GLU A 74 17.40 -15.19 13.25
CA GLU A 74 18.60 -14.71 13.96
C GLU A 74 19.54 -13.88 13.06
N GLN A 75 19.35 -13.95 11.74
CA GLN A 75 20.04 -13.14 10.76
C GLN A 75 19.23 -11.91 10.33
N ALA A 76 18.01 -11.73 10.86
CA ALA A 76 17.19 -10.59 10.54
C ALA A 76 17.87 -9.30 11.05
N GLY A 77 18.15 -8.39 10.14
CA GLY A 77 18.66 -7.07 10.50
C GLY A 77 17.59 -6.22 11.20
N PRO A 78 17.96 -5.10 11.83
CA PRO A 78 17.01 -4.17 12.44
C PRO A 78 16.01 -3.69 11.38
N VAL A 79 14.76 -3.43 11.80
CA VAL A 79 13.73 -2.90 10.88
C VAL A 79 14.25 -1.60 10.25
N PRO A 80 14.13 -1.45 8.92
CA PRO A 80 14.67 -0.29 8.21
C PRO A 80 13.80 0.97 8.37
N LEU A 81 12.96 1.02 9.39
CA LEU A 81 11.99 2.07 9.62
C LEU A 81 12.21 2.76 10.96
N ALA A 82 12.18 4.08 10.94
CA ALA A 82 11.95 4.90 12.12
C ALA A 82 10.47 5.26 12.15
N CYS A 83 9.79 4.94 13.24
CA CYS A 83 8.36 5.22 13.41
C CYS A 83 8.12 6.24 14.50
N ALA A 84 7.27 7.22 14.20
CA ALA A 84 6.72 8.17 15.14
C ALA A 84 5.20 8.09 15.16
N VAL A 85 4.59 8.34 16.31
CA VAL A 85 3.14 8.35 16.45
C VAL A 85 2.70 9.63 17.15
N SER A 86 1.73 10.30 16.54
CA SER A 86 1.05 11.47 17.13
C SER A 86 -0.42 11.12 17.37
N TYR A 87 -1.00 11.67 18.44
CA TYR A 87 -2.40 11.43 18.79
C TYR A 87 -3.22 12.72 18.71
N SER A 88 -4.51 12.58 18.42
CA SER A 88 -5.46 13.73 18.38
C SER A 88 -5.71 14.35 19.74
N ARG A 89 -5.30 13.68 20.81
CA ARG A 89 -5.33 14.18 22.20
C ARG A 89 -4.24 13.49 23.01
N ASP A 90 -3.65 14.22 23.95
CA ASP A 90 -2.55 13.68 24.76
C ASP A 90 -3.04 12.67 25.79
N LYS A 91 -4.27 12.85 26.29
CA LYS A 91 -4.88 12.02 27.33
C LYS A 91 -6.36 11.82 27.05
N LEU A 92 -6.89 10.72 27.56
CA LEU A 92 -8.34 10.45 27.57
C LEU A 92 -8.95 11.01 28.86
N VAL A 93 -10.17 11.53 28.75
CA VAL A 93 -11.00 11.85 29.90
C VAL A 93 -12.02 10.72 30.06
N PRO A 94 -12.24 10.17 31.28
CA PRO A 94 -13.24 9.14 31.47
C PRO A 94 -14.64 9.76 31.26
N LEU A 95 -15.32 9.30 30.19
CA LEU A 95 -16.67 9.71 29.82
C LEU A 95 -17.60 8.50 29.86
N GLU A 96 -18.91 8.74 30.01
CA GLU A 96 -19.93 7.69 29.93
C GLU A 96 -20.32 7.35 28.48
N GLU A 97 -19.81 8.09 27.52
CA GLU A 97 -20.03 7.88 26.09
C GLU A 97 -18.77 7.38 25.38
N SER A 98 -18.97 6.70 24.27
CA SER A 98 -17.85 6.25 23.41
C SER A 98 -17.10 7.46 22.83
N GLN A 99 -15.78 7.39 22.84
CA GLN A 99 -14.91 8.46 22.36
C GLN A 99 -14.19 8.06 21.09
N LEU A 100 -14.06 9.01 20.15
CA LEU A 100 -13.20 8.86 18.98
C LEU A 100 -11.81 9.42 19.28
N VAL A 101 -10.80 8.64 18.91
CA VAL A 101 -9.40 9.02 19.00
C VAL A 101 -8.72 8.71 17.67
N TYR A 102 -7.86 9.61 17.23
CA TYR A 102 -7.04 9.40 16.04
C TYR A 102 -5.58 9.28 16.44
N ALA A 103 -4.88 8.36 15.77
CA ALA A 103 -3.44 8.19 15.85
C ALA A 103 -2.84 8.27 14.44
N LEU A 104 -1.84 9.13 14.25
CA LEU A 104 -1.08 9.25 13.01
C LEU A 104 0.25 8.54 13.16
N LEU A 105 0.43 7.44 12.45
CA LEU A 105 1.71 6.75 12.30
C LEU A 105 2.47 7.39 11.15
N GLU A 106 3.70 7.81 11.42
CA GLU A 106 4.68 8.27 10.44
C GLU A 106 5.86 7.30 10.45
N ALA A 107 6.12 6.66 9.30
CA ALA A 107 7.22 5.71 9.15
C ALA A 107 8.18 6.20 8.06
N GLU A 108 9.42 6.43 8.43
CA GLU A 108 10.50 6.90 7.56
C GLU A 108 11.56 5.80 7.39
N PRO A 109 12.25 5.76 6.24
CA PRO A 109 13.36 4.84 6.08
C PRO A 109 14.50 5.20 7.04
N SER A 110 15.07 4.20 7.71
CA SER A 110 16.27 4.40 8.50
C SER A 110 17.50 4.66 7.60
N ALA A 111 18.57 5.23 8.15
CA ALA A 111 19.81 5.49 7.40
C ALA A 111 20.35 4.23 6.71
N SER A 112 20.21 3.06 7.35
CA SER A 112 20.65 1.77 6.79
C SER A 112 19.76 1.28 5.62
N ALA A 113 18.53 1.73 5.55
CA ALA A 113 17.64 1.44 4.41
C ALA A 113 17.93 2.35 3.22
N ALA A 114 18.34 3.59 3.46
CA ALA A 114 18.71 4.54 2.41
C ALA A 114 19.98 4.09 1.65
N GLU A 115 20.91 3.40 2.31
CA GLU A 115 22.10 2.84 1.67
C GLU A 115 21.78 1.64 0.77
N ALA A 116 20.66 0.95 1.00
CA ALA A 116 20.21 -0.18 0.18
C ALA A 116 19.37 0.26 -1.05
N ALA A 117 19.32 1.54 -1.34
CA ALA A 117 18.35 2.20 -2.20
C ALA A 117 18.49 1.97 -3.72
N ASP A 118 19.42 1.15 -4.20
CA ASP A 118 19.60 0.90 -5.65
C ASP A 118 18.88 -0.37 -6.12
N VAL A 119 17.57 -0.45 -5.86
CA VAL A 119 16.76 -1.60 -6.31
C VAL A 119 16.49 -1.45 -7.81
N PRO A 120 16.91 -2.42 -8.65
CA PRO A 120 16.63 -2.40 -10.07
C PRO A 120 15.12 -2.48 -10.36
N LEU A 121 14.66 -1.82 -11.41
CA LEU A 121 13.27 -1.87 -11.85
C LEU A 121 13.04 -2.99 -12.86
N ASN A 122 11.84 -3.56 -12.83
CA ASN A 122 11.23 -4.32 -13.90
C ASN A 122 9.87 -3.66 -14.19
N LEU A 123 9.85 -2.76 -15.15
CA LEU A 123 8.73 -1.88 -15.44
C LEU A 123 8.11 -2.21 -16.79
N CYS A 124 6.78 -2.33 -16.82
CA CYS A 124 6.00 -2.38 -18.05
C CYS A 124 5.07 -1.18 -18.14
N LEU A 125 5.11 -0.47 -19.26
CA LEU A 125 4.09 0.51 -19.62
C LEU A 125 3.11 -0.15 -20.59
N ALA A 126 1.84 -0.31 -20.18
CA ALA A 126 0.73 -0.72 -21.01
C ALA A 126 -0.03 0.54 -21.48
N LEU A 127 0.09 0.86 -22.75
CA LEU A 127 -0.43 2.07 -23.36
C LEU A 127 -1.63 1.74 -24.27
N ASP A 128 -2.77 2.30 -23.92
CA ASP A 128 -3.94 2.29 -24.80
C ASP A 128 -3.65 3.06 -26.08
N ARG A 129 -3.89 2.42 -27.23
CA ARG A 129 -3.80 3.07 -28.54
C ARG A 129 -5.13 3.08 -29.27
N SER A 130 -6.26 2.89 -28.58
CA SER A 130 -7.60 2.96 -29.17
C SER A 130 -7.84 4.26 -29.91
N THR A 131 -8.89 4.30 -30.72
CA THR A 131 -9.22 5.46 -31.55
C THR A 131 -9.42 6.74 -30.73
N SER A 132 -9.91 6.64 -29.50
CA SER A 132 -10.11 7.75 -28.57
C SER A 132 -8.81 8.46 -28.12
N MET A 133 -7.69 7.74 -28.18
CA MET A 133 -6.36 8.28 -27.91
C MET A 133 -5.75 9.14 -29.02
N THR A 134 -6.47 9.36 -30.13
CA THR A 134 -5.96 10.11 -31.30
C THR A 134 -5.60 11.54 -30.94
N GLY A 135 -4.54 12.07 -31.57
CA GLY A 135 -4.06 13.45 -31.43
C GLY A 135 -3.18 13.65 -30.21
N GLU A 136 -3.37 14.77 -29.52
CA GLU A 136 -2.49 15.23 -28.44
C GLU A 136 -2.31 14.21 -27.29
N LYS A 137 -3.33 13.42 -26.96
CA LYS A 137 -3.24 12.36 -25.94
C LYS A 137 -2.13 11.37 -26.31
N MET A 138 -2.15 10.85 -27.54
CA MET A 138 -1.16 9.88 -28.02
C MET A 138 0.24 10.52 -28.14
N ASP A 139 0.33 11.75 -28.62
CA ASP A 139 1.62 12.43 -28.78
C ASP A 139 2.32 12.64 -27.44
N LEU A 140 1.59 13.06 -26.41
CA LEU A 140 2.11 13.25 -25.07
C LEU A 140 2.40 11.92 -24.35
N ALA A 141 1.59 10.89 -24.58
CA ALA A 141 1.89 9.54 -24.08
C ALA A 141 3.19 8.96 -24.70
N LYS A 142 3.42 9.19 -26.00
CA LYS A 142 4.70 8.87 -26.66
C LYS A 142 5.86 9.63 -26.07
N ALA A 143 5.70 10.94 -25.85
CA ALA A 143 6.73 11.79 -25.25
C ALA A 143 7.10 11.28 -23.84
N ALA A 144 6.10 10.94 -23.02
CA ALA A 144 6.30 10.35 -21.71
C ALA A 144 7.08 9.03 -21.79
N ALA A 145 6.67 8.10 -22.65
CA ALA A 145 7.34 6.81 -22.84
C ALA A 145 8.80 6.98 -23.27
N ILE A 146 9.09 7.91 -24.20
CA ILE A 146 10.45 8.22 -24.63
C ILE A 146 11.28 8.79 -23.46
N ARG A 147 10.70 9.68 -22.66
CA ARG A 147 11.36 10.26 -21.51
C ARG A 147 11.67 9.19 -20.44
N MET A 148 10.73 8.30 -20.18
CA MET A 148 10.95 7.17 -19.27
C MET A 148 12.10 6.28 -19.74
N VAL A 149 12.16 5.93 -21.04
CA VAL A 149 13.27 5.14 -21.62
C VAL A 149 14.62 5.82 -21.42
N ARG A 150 14.69 7.16 -21.52
CA ARG A 150 15.93 7.93 -21.30
C ARG A 150 16.37 7.95 -19.83
N MET A 151 15.43 7.84 -18.91
CA MET A 151 15.68 7.89 -17.47
C MET A 151 16.04 6.52 -16.88
N LEU A 152 15.93 5.42 -17.65
CA LEU A 152 16.26 4.07 -17.18
C LEU A 152 17.75 3.96 -16.84
N ARG A 153 18.04 3.29 -15.72
CA ARG A 153 19.39 2.92 -15.32
C ARG A 153 19.84 1.67 -16.08
N PRO A 154 21.16 1.38 -16.17
CA PRO A 154 21.67 0.21 -16.88
C PRO A 154 21.11 -1.14 -16.41
N GLN A 155 20.76 -1.24 -15.11
CA GLN A 155 20.22 -2.44 -14.47
C GLN A 155 18.70 -2.58 -14.59
N ASP A 156 17.97 -1.52 -15.04
CA ASP A 156 16.54 -1.53 -15.14
C ASP A 156 16.08 -2.30 -16.38
N LEU A 157 15.02 -3.12 -16.21
CA LEU A 157 14.27 -3.74 -17.28
C LEU A 157 13.05 -2.89 -17.62
N PHE A 158 12.83 -2.69 -18.89
CA PHE A 158 11.68 -1.95 -19.40
C PHE A 158 11.02 -2.69 -20.55
N SER A 159 9.70 -2.69 -20.54
CA SER A 159 8.87 -3.16 -21.64
C SER A 159 7.76 -2.15 -21.94
N LEU A 160 7.35 -2.09 -23.20
CA LEU A 160 6.22 -1.29 -23.66
C LEU A 160 5.27 -2.18 -24.45
N VAL A 161 4.06 -2.28 -23.95
CA VAL A 161 2.94 -2.93 -24.60
C VAL A 161 1.96 -1.87 -25.08
N VAL A 162 1.53 -1.92 -26.32
CA VAL A 162 0.44 -1.10 -26.83
C VAL A 162 -0.78 -1.98 -27.07
N PHE A 163 -1.95 -1.51 -26.72
CA PHE A 163 -3.18 -2.29 -26.87
C PHE A 163 -4.35 -1.46 -27.42
N GLY A 164 -5.23 -2.12 -28.13
CA GLY A 164 -6.50 -1.67 -28.64
C GLY A 164 -7.42 -2.89 -28.67
N ASP A 165 -7.94 -3.30 -29.81
CA ASP A 165 -8.59 -4.59 -30.05
C ASP A 165 -7.60 -5.79 -30.03
N ARG A 166 -6.31 -5.52 -30.09
CA ARG A 166 -5.19 -6.46 -29.91
C ARG A 166 -4.09 -5.81 -29.10
N ALA A 167 -3.30 -6.64 -28.43
CA ALA A 167 -2.09 -6.20 -27.77
C ALA A 167 -0.85 -6.53 -28.61
N GLU A 168 0.11 -5.63 -28.60
CA GLU A 168 1.39 -5.75 -29.30
C GLU A 168 2.52 -5.36 -28.34
N VAL A 169 3.54 -6.19 -28.23
CA VAL A 169 4.75 -5.91 -27.48
C VAL A 169 5.68 -5.06 -28.35
N LEU A 170 5.63 -3.75 -28.17
CA LEU A 170 6.45 -2.82 -28.93
C LEU A 170 7.92 -2.87 -28.50
N LEU A 171 8.18 -2.86 -27.20
CA LEU A 171 9.48 -3.06 -26.61
C LEU A 171 9.40 -4.23 -25.64
N SER A 172 10.09 -5.33 -25.96
CA SER A 172 10.14 -6.52 -25.11
C SER A 172 11.01 -6.27 -23.87
N SER A 173 10.69 -6.92 -22.76
CA SER A 173 11.45 -6.80 -21.51
C SER A 173 12.95 -7.03 -21.74
N GLY A 174 13.77 -6.09 -21.30
CA GLY A 174 15.21 -6.16 -21.46
C GLY A 174 15.90 -4.95 -20.86
N LEU A 175 17.22 -5.08 -20.66
CA LEU A 175 18.09 -3.99 -20.24
C LEU A 175 18.06 -2.84 -21.24
N ARG A 176 18.48 -1.66 -20.81
CA ARG A 176 18.56 -0.45 -21.64
C ARG A 176 19.13 -0.76 -23.02
N ARG A 177 18.28 -0.66 -24.05
CA ARG A 177 18.63 -0.84 -25.46
C ARG A 177 19.04 0.49 -26.10
N ASP A 178 19.43 0.43 -27.39
CA ASP A 178 19.65 1.65 -28.17
C ASP A 178 18.43 2.57 -28.05
N SER A 179 18.68 3.72 -27.42
CA SER A 179 17.67 4.74 -27.16
C SER A 179 17.01 5.23 -28.46
N ASN A 180 17.77 5.34 -29.55
CA ASN A 180 17.29 5.82 -30.84
C ASN A 180 16.31 4.86 -31.49
N GLN A 181 16.62 3.55 -31.47
CA GLN A 181 15.73 2.52 -31.98
C GLN A 181 14.42 2.46 -31.18
N SER A 182 14.51 2.52 -29.85
CA SER A 182 13.32 2.53 -28.99
C SER A 182 12.45 3.76 -29.27
N GLN A 183 13.04 4.94 -29.40
CA GLN A 183 12.32 6.17 -29.75
C GLN A 183 11.62 6.08 -31.10
N SER A 184 12.30 5.58 -32.13
CA SER A 184 11.71 5.42 -33.47
C SER A 184 10.48 4.49 -33.43
N ARG A 185 10.55 3.39 -32.68
CA ARG A 185 9.41 2.47 -32.49
C ARG A 185 8.25 3.15 -31.78
N ILE A 186 8.53 3.89 -30.68
CA ILE A 186 7.49 4.61 -29.93
C ILE A 186 6.84 5.69 -30.81
N GLN A 187 7.61 6.43 -31.58
CA GLN A 187 7.08 7.46 -32.49
C GLN A 187 6.16 6.85 -33.58
N ALA A 188 6.43 5.63 -33.98
CA ALA A 188 5.64 4.92 -35.01
C ALA A 188 4.28 4.41 -34.53
N ILE A 189 3.96 4.50 -33.24
CA ILE A 189 2.65 4.08 -32.71
C ILE A 189 1.54 4.88 -33.40
N GLN A 190 0.54 4.16 -33.95
CA GLN A 190 -0.65 4.75 -34.56
C GLN A 190 -1.88 4.39 -33.72
N PRO A 191 -2.72 5.37 -33.38
CA PRO A 191 -4.01 5.10 -32.74
C PRO A 191 -4.93 4.31 -33.66
N GLY A 192 -5.74 3.43 -33.09
CA GLY A 192 -6.75 2.66 -33.82
C GLY A 192 -7.27 1.46 -33.04
N GLY A 193 -8.47 1.00 -33.39
CA GLY A 193 -9.14 -0.12 -32.74
C GLY A 193 -10.01 0.28 -31.53
N ALA A 194 -10.59 -0.72 -30.91
CA ALA A 194 -11.34 -0.60 -29.66
C ALA A 194 -10.41 -0.64 -28.43
N THR A 195 -10.97 -0.65 -27.23
CA THR A 195 -10.22 -0.75 -25.97
C THR A 195 -10.48 -2.10 -25.31
N GLU A 196 -9.53 -3.04 -25.37
CA GLU A 196 -9.55 -4.30 -24.64
C GLU A 196 -8.45 -4.33 -23.59
N ILE A 197 -8.77 -3.86 -22.36
CA ILE A 197 -7.78 -3.71 -21.27
C ILE A 197 -7.19 -5.07 -20.89
N TYR A 198 -7.99 -6.15 -20.91
CA TYR A 198 -7.53 -7.50 -20.60
C TYR A 198 -6.32 -7.91 -21.46
N ARG A 199 -6.39 -7.68 -22.77
CA ARG A 199 -5.30 -8.02 -23.70
C ARG A 199 -4.01 -7.25 -23.37
N GLY A 200 -4.17 -5.95 -23.05
CA GLY A 200 -3.06 -5.12 -22.62
C GLY A 200 -2.41 -5.63 -21.33
N LEU A 201 -3.22 -5.94 -20.32
CA LEU A 201 -2.75 -6.47 -19.04
C LEU A 201 -2.10 -7.85 -19.19
N GLU A 202 -2.70 -8.76 -19.95
CA GLU A 202 -2.18 -10.12 -20.20
C GLU A 202 -0.78 -10.07 -20.84
N ALA A 203 -0.62 -9.25 -21.89
CA ALA A 203 0.66 -9.07 -22.57
C ALA A 203 1.71 -8.38 -21.64
N ALA A 204 1.29 -7.38 -20.88
CA ALA A 204 2.17 -6.69 -19.94
C ALA A 204 2.62 -7.62 -18.80
N MET A 205 1.73 -8.44 -18.27
CA MET A 205 2.08 -9.46 -17.27
C MET A 205 3.06 -10.50 -17.82
N ALA A 206 2.90 -10.90 -19.08
CA ALA A 206 3.84 -11.82 -19.75
C ALA A 206 5.24 -11.22 -19.88
N GLU A 207 5.35 -9.91 -20.19
CA GLU A 207 6.64 -9.21 -20.26
C GLU A 207 7.28 -9.04 -18.87
N LEU A 208 6.49 -8.68 -17.86
CA LEU A 208 6.98 -8.56 -16.47
C LEU A 208 7.50 -9.89 -15.93
N ARG A 209 6.82 -11.02 -16.25
CA ARG A 209 7.27 -12.37 -15.83
C ARG A 209 8.64 -12.75 -16.38
N ARG A 210 9.05 -12.22 -17.53
CA ARG A 210 10.39 -12.46 -18.10
C ARG A 210 11.51 -11.88 -17.25
N GLY A 211 11.24 -10.74 -16.61
CA GLY A 211 12.19 -10.06 -15.74
C GLY A 211 11.89 -10.22 -14.26
N LEU A 212 10.99 -11.15 -13.89
CA LEU A 212 10.55 -11.34 -12.53
C LEU A 212 11.69 -11.94 -11.68
N GLU A 213 12.25 -11.12 -10.82
CA GLU A 213 13.25 -11.50 -9.84
C GLU A 213 12.86 -10.91 -8.48
N PRO A 214 13.10 -11.62 -7.36
CA PRO A 214 12.85 -11.07 -6.02
C PRO A 214 13.63 -9.78 -5.73
N SER A 215 14.75 -9.58 -6.42
CA SER A 215 15.63 -8.41 -6.30
C SER A 215 15.16 -7.17 -7.06
N ARG A 216 14.07 -7.25 -7.84
CA ARG A 216 13.58 -6.15 -8.70
C ARG A 216 12.26 -5.60 -8.23
N ALA A 217 12.11 -4.28 -8.37
CA ALA A 217 10.80 -3.64 -8.22
C ALA A 217 9.95 -3.92 -9.48
N ASN A 218 8.93 -4.78 -9.35
CA ASN A 218 8.06 -5.15 -10.48
C ASN A 218 6.84 -4.24 -10.51
N HIS A 219 6.67 -3.48 -11.59
CA HIS A 219 5.58 -2.51 -11.68
C HIS A 219 4.98 -2.44 -13.08
N LEU A 220 3.65 -2.36 -13.14
CA LEU A 220 2.89 -2.12 -14.34
C LEU A 220 2.24 -0.74 -14.26
N ILE A 221 2.45 0.08 -15.29
CA ILE A 221 1.71 1.32 -15.48
C ILE A 221 0.72 1.10 -16.62
N LEU A 222 -0.56 1.26 -16.35
CA LEU A 222 -1.65 1.19 -17.33
C LEU A 222 -2.11 2.61 -17.64
N LEU A 223 -2.08 3.02 -18.90
CA LEU A 223 -2.65 4.28 -19.38
C LEU A 223 -3.79 3.97 -20.35
N THR A 224 -4.99 4.47 -20.05
CA THR A 224 -6.19 4.29 -20.90
C THR A 224 -7.10 5.53 -20.82
N ASP A 225 -7.86 5.78 -21.86
CA ASP A 225 -8.90 6.80 -21.90
C ASP A 225 -10.30 6.23 -22.14
N GLY A 226 -10.45 4.90 -22.13
CA GLY A 226 -11.68 4.22 -22.50
C GLY A 226 -12.18 3.20 -21.46
N HIS A 227 -13.38 2.69 -21.74
CA HIS A 227 -13.97 1.57 -21.04
C HIS A 227 -13.53 0.26 -21.65
N THR A 228 -13.32 -0.75 -20.81
CA THR A 228 -13.30 -2.12 -21.30
C THR A 228 -14.71 -2.71 -21.26
N TYR A 229 -15.00 -3.67 -22.13
CA TYR A 229 -16.35 -4.21 -22.28
C TYR A 229 -16.36 -5.73 -22.05
N GLY A 230 -16.89 -6.14 -20.87
CA GLY A 230 -17.18 -7.54 -20.53
C GLY A 230 -15.98 -8.37 -20.07
N ASP A 231 -14.77 -7.85 -20.07
CA ASP A 231 -13.56 -8.53 -19.61
C ASP A 231 -13.08 -8.08 -18.21
N GLU A 232 -13.81 -7.18 -17.54
CA GLU A 232 -13.50 -6.67 -16.20
C GLU A 232 -13.20 -7.79 -15.17
N PRO A 233 -14.01 -8.88 -15.07
CA PRO A 233 -13.69 -9.96 -14.15
C PRO A 233 -12.38 -10.69 -14.46
N ALA A 234 -11.99 -10.76 -15.73
CA ALA A 234 -10.74 -11.37 -16.16
C ALA A 234 -9.56 -10.45 -15.81
N CYS A 235 -9.69 -9.14 -16.00
CA CYS A 235 -8.71 -8.14 -15.56
C CYS A 235 -8.47 -8.20 -14.05
N LEU A 236 -9.53 -8.31 -13.24
CA LEU A 236 -9.44 -8.40 -11.78
C LEU A 236 -8.71 -9.68 -11.33
N ARG A 237 -8.93 -10.81 -12.01
CA ARG A 237 -8.17 -12.04 -11.74
C ARG A 237 -6.68 -11.88 -12.07
N LEU A 238 -6.34 -11.17 -13.16
CA LEU A 238 -4.94 -10.86 -13.49
C LEU A 238 -4.31 -9.94 -12.42
N ALA A 239 -5.06 -9.00 -11.85
CA ALA A 239 -4.58 -8.17 -10.76
C ALA A 239 -4.30 -8.99 -9.49
N GLU A 240 -5.16 -9.97 -9.15
CA GLU A 240 -4.90 -10.91 -8.05
C GLU A 240 -3.65 -11.76 -8.29
N GLU A 241 -3.43 -12.18 -9.52
CA GLU A 241 -2.20 -12.88 -9.88
C GLU A 241 -0.98 -11.96 -9.80
N ALA A 242 -1.09 -10.71 -10.26
CA ALA A 242 -0.05 -9.69 -10.12
C ALA A 242 0.33 -9.49 -8.64
N ALA A 243 -0.67 -9.37 -7.75
CA ALA A 243 -0.45 -9.23 -6.32
C ALA A 243 0.33 -10.43 -5.74
N ARG A 244 -0.03 -11.67 -6.12
CA ARG A 244 0.70 -12.87 -5.69
C ARG A 244 2.14 -12.92 -6.18
N LEU A 245 2.44 -12.27 -7.29
CA LEU A 245 3.78 -12.14 -7.87
C LEU A 245 4.53 -10.88 -7.40
N ASN A 246 3.99 -10.14 -6.43
CA ASN A 246 4.52 -8.85 -5.99
C ASN A 246 4.72 -7.86 -7.16
N ILE A 247 3.77 -7.83 -8.09
CA ILE A 247 3.70 -6.86 -9.18
C ILE A 247 2.65 -5.81 -8.82
N SER A 248 3.06 -4.57 -8.62
CA SER A 248 2.14 -3.46 -8.38
C SER A 248 1.60 -2.90 -9.69
N ILE A 249 0.32 -2.54 -9.73
CA ILE A 249 -0.32 -1.92 -10.90
C ILE A 249 -0.71 -0.49 -10.54
N SER A 250 -0.33 0.48 -11.38
CA SER A 250 -0.82 1.86 -11.32
C SER A 250 -1.61 2.18 -12.57
N GLY A 251 -2.79 2.76 -12.39
CA GLY A 251 -3.70 3.11 -13.48
C GLY A 251 -3.76 4.61 -13.72
N PHE A 252 -3.73 5.03 -14.98
CA PHE A 252 -3.93 6.40 -15.42
C PHE A 252 -5.14 6.44 -16.35
N GLY A 253 -6.19 7.14 -15.92
CA GLY A 253 -7.38 7.37 -16.73
C GLY A 253 -7.40 8.77 -17.31
N VAL A 254 -7.40 8.89 -18.63
CA VAL A 254 -7.30 10.16 -19.36
C VAL A 254 -8.69 10.66 -19.77
N GLY A 255 -9.04 11.88 -19.38
CA GLY A 255 -10.35 12.45 -19.69
C GLY A 255 -11.48 11.85 -18.88
N SER A 256 -12.74 11.98 -19.35
CA SER A 256 -13.92 11.59 -18.59
C SER A 256 -14.45 10.17 -18.88
N ASP A 257 -14.07 9.57 -20.01
CA ASP A 257 -14.80 8.44 -20.61
C ASP A 257 -14.24 7.07 -20.23
N TRP A 258 -13.74 6.87 -19.01
CA TRP A 258 -13.24 5.59 -18.50
C TRP A 258 -13.92 5.20 -17.20
N ASN A 259 -13.89 3.90 -16.84
CA ASN A 259 -14.54 3.38 -15.63
C ASN A 259 -13.63 3.56 -14.41
N ASP A 260 -13.90 4.58 -13.59
CA ASP A 260 -13.13 4.92 -12.40
C ASP A 260 -13.30 3.92 -11.24
N VAL A 261 -14.43 3.24 -11.18
CA VAL A 261 -14.69 2.22 -10.16
C VAL A 261 -13.89 0.96 -10.48
N PHE A 262 -13.94 0.52 -11.73
CA PHE A 262 -13.16 -0.62 -12.19
C PHE A 262 -11.66 -0.40 -12.07
N LEU A 263 -11.16 0.77 -12.50
CA LEU A 263 -9.73 1.04 -12.45
C LEU A 263 -9.21 1.12 -11.01
N ASP A 264 -9.99 1.75 -10.10
CA ASP A 264 -9.66 1.80 -8.66
C ASP A 264 -9.61 0.37 -8.06
N GLU A 265 -10.57 -0.50 -8.39
CA GLU A 265 -10.61 -1.88 -7.93
C GLU A 265 -9.41 -2.68 -8.48
N LEU A 266 -9.13 -2.55 -9.77
CA LEU A 266 -8.03 -3.23 -10.44
C LEU A 266 -6.69 -2.94 -9.76
N VAL A 267 -6.38 -1.64 -9.57
CA VAL A 267 -5.09 -1.23 -8.98
C VAL A 267 -5.06 -1.49 -7.47
N GLY A 268 -6.19 -1.36 -6.79
CA GLY A 268 -6.32 -1.59 -5.34
C GLY A 268 -5.93 -3.01 -4.93
N ARG A 269 -6.23 -4.02 -5.77
CA ARG A 269 -5.86 -5.43 -5.52
C ARG A 269 -4.36 -5.68 -5.44
N THR A 270 -3.55 -4.77 -5.99
CA THR A 270 -2.08 -4.83 -5.97
C THR A 270 -1.43 -3.80 -5.04
N GLY A 271 -2.22 -3.11 -4.24
CA GLY A 271 -1.75 -2.00 -3.39
C GLY A 271 -1.34 -0.74 -4.18
N GLY A 272 -1.65 -0.69 -5.46
CA GLY A 272 -1.41 0.47 -6.31
C GLY A 272 -2.47 1.56 -6.18
N ASN A 273 -2.43 2.54 -7.07
CA ASN A 273 -3.39 3.63 -7.11
C ASN A 273 -3.74 4.03 -8.54
N SER A 274 -4.92 4.60 -8.71
CA SER A 274 -5.37 5.23 -9.95
C SER A 274 -5.15 6.73 -9.89
N THR A 275 -4.88 7.32 -11.05
CA THR A 275 -4.66 8.76 -11.26
C THR A 275 -5.57 9.25 -12.37
N TYR A 276 -6.28 10.33 -12.13
CA TYR A 276 -7.07 11.02 -13.14
C TYR A 276 -6.21 12.05 -13.87
N VAL A 277 -6.15 11.95 -15.18
CA VAL A 277 -5.48 12.88 -16.04
C VAL A 277 -6.54 13.78 -16.68
N SER A 278 -6.70 14.99 -16.15
CA SER A 278 -7.78 15.90 -16.51
C SER A 278 -7.62 16.51 -17.89
N SER A 279 -6.38 16.63 -18.34
CA SER A 279 -6.02 17.17 -19.64
C SER A 279 -4.84 16.41 -20.26
N PRO A 280 -4.73 16.35 -21.60
CA PRO A 280 -3.60 15.70 -22.27
C PRO A 280 -2.24 16.24 -21.81
N GLN A 281 -2.13 17.54 -21.51
CA GLN A 281 -0.90 18.22 -21.10
C GLN A 281 -0.30 17.65 -19.80
N GLU A 282 -1.14 17.04 -18.95
CA GLU A 282 -0.70 16.41 -17.69
C GLU A 282 -0.11 15.00 -17.88
N ILE A 283 -0.37 14.34 -19.04
CA ILE A 283 0.04 12.94 -19.28
C ILE A 283 1.53 12.75 -19.05
N GLU A 284 2.36 13.57 -19.71
CA GLU A 284 3.82 13.44 -19.62
C GLU A 284 4.30 13.67 -18.20
N HIS A 285 3.84 14.74 -17.56
CA HIS A 285 4.25 15.08 -16.20
C HIS A 285 3.90 13.96 -15.21
N LEU A 286 2.64 13.54 -15.18
CA LEU A 286 2.15 12.55 -14.21
C LEU A 286 2.79 11.16 -14.40
N LEU A 287 2.99 10.72 -15.65
CA LEU A 287 3.68 9.44 -15.92
C LEU A 287 5.15 9.48 -15.50
N VAL A 288 5.86 10.58 -15.78
CA VAL A 288 7.27 10.75 -15.41
C VAL A 288 7.42 10.84 -13.88
N GLU A 289 6.54 11.58 -13.22
CA GLU A 289 6.52 11.65 -11.73
C GLU A 289 6.25 10.27 -11.11
N LYS A 290 5.31 9.52 -11.69
CA LYS A 290 5.06 8.15 -11.23
C LYS A 290 6.28 7.25 -11.41
N PHE A 291 6.95 7.34 -12.55
CA PHE A 291 8.20 6.61 -12.80
C PHE A 291 9.27 6.98 -11.76
N ARG A 292 9.46 8.26 -11.47
CA ARG A 292 10.41 8.72 -10.43
C ARG A 292 10.03 8.20 -9.05
N MET A 293 8.76 8.22 -8.70
CA MET A 293 8.28 7.69 -7.42
C MET A 293 8.57 6.18 -7.31
N ILE A 294 8.28 5.40 -8.36
CA ILE A 294 8.52 3.95 -8.38
C ILE A 294 10.02 3.66 -8.22
N SER A 295 10.89 4.43 -8.87
CA SER A 295 12.34 4.26 -8.78
C SER A 295 12.94 4.60 -7.42
N LYS A 296 12.19 5.29 -6.55
CA LYS A 296 12.55 5.67 -5.19
C LYS A 296 11.91 4.78 -4.11
N ILE A 297 11.15 3.74 -4.47
CA ILE A 297 10.56 2.82 -3.50
C ILE A 297 11.68 1.99 -2.85
N LEU A 298 11.78 2.08 -1.53
CA LEU A 298 12.74 1.33 -0.71
C LEU A 298 12.13 0.08 -0.10
N ILE A 299 10.86 0.16 0.29
CA ILE A 299 10.08 -0.93 0.88
C ILE A 299 8.80 -1.03 0.08
N ASP A 300 8.52 -2.20 -0.48
CA ASP A 300 7.36 -2.40 -1.35
C ASP A 300 6.06 -2.33 -0.60
N ASN A 301 6.06 -2.88 0.61
CA ASN A 301 4.90 -2.88 1.47
C ASN A 301 5.30 -2.99 2.93
N VAL A 302 4.61 -2.23 3.76
CA VAL A 302 4.62 -2.37 5.21
C VAL A 302 3.27 -2.97 5.61
N ALA A 303 3.29 -4.17 6.18
CA ALA A 303 2.12 -4.84 6.71
C ALA A 303 2.08 -4.70 8.24
N LEU A 304 0.90 -4.42 8.81
CA LEU A 304 0.68 -4.33 10.25
C LEU A 304 -0.28 -5.45 10.70
N GLN A 305 0.26 -6.43 11.38
CA GLN A 305 -0.55 -7.39 12.15
C GLN A 305 -0.93 -6.74 13.47
N THR A 306 -2.23 -6.70 13.80
CA THR A 306 -2.68 -5.91 14.95
C THR A 306 -3.81 -6.57 15.71
N GLN A 307 -3.87 -6.27 17.01
CA GLN A 307 -4.97 -6.58 17.91
C GLN A 307 -5.31 -5.34 18.71
N THR A 308 -6.60 -5.07 18.90
CA THR A 308 -7.09 -4.00 19.77
C THR A 308 -7.44 -4.54 21.15
N ALA A 309 -7.30 -3.71 22.18
CA ALA A 309 -7.69 -4.08 23.54
C ALA A 309 -9.22 -4.21 23.67
N PRO A 310 -9.74 -4.94 24.68
CA PRO A 310 -11.16 -5.00 24.97
C PRO A 310 -11.76 -3.61 25.18
N GLY A 311 -12.90 -3.33 24.55
CA GLY A 311 -13.55 -2.01 24.56
C GLY A 311 -12.90 -0.95 23.66
N VAL A 312 -11.92 -1.33 22.86
CA VAL A 312 -11.31 -0.49 21.82
C VAL A 312 -11.54 -1.12 20.45
N LYS A 313 -12.02 -0.35 19.49
CA LYS A 313 -12.25 -0.81 18.12
C LYS A 313 -11.54 0.12 17.13
N LEU A 314 -10.70 -0.44 16.27
CA LEU A 314 -10.21 0.24 15.08
C LEU A 314 -11.36 0.34 14.08
N THR A 315 -11.87 1.55 13.84
CA THR A 315 -13.05 1.79 12.99
C THR A 315 -12.66 2.18 11.57
N TYR A 316 -11.46 2.77 11.40
CA TYR A 316 -11.01 3.21 10.10
C TYR A 316 -9.48 3.32 10.07
N ALA A 317 -8.89 3.04 8.93
CA ALA A 317 -7.50 3.30 8.63
C ALA A 317 -7.39 4.00 7.27
N PHE A 318 -6.56 5.05 7.20
CA PHE A 318 -6.43 5.87 6.01
C PHE A 318 -4.99 6.23 5.77
N ARG A 319 -4.44 5.85 4.62
CA ARG A 319 -3.11 6.28 4.20
C ARG A 319 -3.19 7.70 3.64
N THR A 320 -2.38 8.61 4.17
CA THR A 320 -2.27 9.97 3.63
C THR A 320 -1.07 10.13 2.70
N GLN A 321 0.00 9.34 2.88
CA GLN A 321 1.20 9.35 2.04
C GLN A 321 1.77 7.93 1.92
N PRO A 322 2.44 7.57 0.80
CA PRO A 322 2.75 8.36 -0.42
C PRO A 322 1.56 8.52 -1.38
N ALA A 323 0.50 7.78 -1.23
CA ALA A 323 -0.71 7.89 -2.03
C ALA A 323 -1.94 7.76 -1.12
N GLY A 324 -2.83 8.74 -1.15
CA GLY A 324 -3.99 8.79 -0.28
C GLY A 324 -5.07 7.76 -0.63
N GLY A 325 -5.60 7.10 0.40
CA GLY A 325 -6.71 6.17 0.25
C GLY A 325 -7.02 5.38 1.52
N PRO A 326 -8.24 4.82 1.60
CA PRO A 326 -8.62 3.95 2.70
C PRO A 326 -7.79 2.66 2.68
N ILE A 327 -7.53 2.13 3.88
CA ILE A 327 -6.91 0.83 4.09
C ILE A 327 -8.01 -0.12 4.55
N GLU A 328 -8.13 -1.27 3.89
CA GLU A 328 -9.10 -2.29 4.29
C GLU A 328 -8.72 -2.87 5.66
N LEU A 329 -9.73 -2.94 6.54
CA LEU A 329 -9.57 -3.51 7.88
C LEU A 329 -9.73 -5.03 7.81
N GLN A 330 -8.62 -5.71 7.55
CA GLN A 330 -8.53 -7.18 7.50
C GLN A 330 -7.37 -7.65 8.38
N GLU A 331 -7.24 -8.96 8.59
CA GLU A 331 -6.04 -9.51 9.22
C GLU A 331 -4.81 -9.14 8.39
N GLY A 332 -3.88 -8.37 8.99
CA GLY A 332 -2.70 -7.86 8.29
C GLY A 332 -3.00 -6.65 7.41
N LEU A 333 -3.16 -5.48 8.04
CA LEU A 333 -3.36 -4.20 7.33
C LEU A 333 -2.20 -3.91 6.39
N GLN A 334 -2.49 -3.68 5.11
CA GLN A 334 -1.50 -3.31 4.11
C GLN A 334 -1.32 -1.79 4.11
N LEU A 335 -0.32 -1.30 4.84
CA LEU A 335 -0.11 0.14 5.01
C LEU A 335 0.42 0.79 3.72
N GLY A 336 1.22 0.05 2.95
CA GLY A 336 1.72 0.49 1.65
C GLY A 336 3.25 0.66 1.59
N PRO A 337 3.76 1.22 0.48
CA PRO A 337 5.19 1.36 0.24
C PRO A 337 5.81 2.50 1.06
N VAL A 338 7.12 2.36 1.33
CA VAL A 338 7.96 3.45 1.83
C VAL A 338 8.86 3.92 0.69
N VAL A 339 8.81 5.20 0.42
CA VAL A 339 9.54 5.86 -0.66
C VAL A 339 10.67 6.68 -0.05
N GLN A 340 11.82 6.74 -0.71
CA GLN A 340 12.89 7.64 -0.31
C GLN A 340 12.37 9.08 -0.27
N ASP A 341 12.77 9.84 0.70
CA ASP A 341 12.39 11.25 0.89
C ASP A 341 10.88 11.52 1.12
N LEU A 342 10.07 10.46 1.27
CA LEU A 342 8.63 10.62 1.51
C LEU A 342 8.15 9.62 2.58
N PRO A 343 7.74 10.09 3.79
CA PRO A 343 7.28 9.20 4.85
C PRO A 343 6.00 8.45 4.47
N LEU A 344 5.87 7.22 4.94
CA LEU A 344 4.58 6.54 4.96
C LEU A 344 3.77 7.10 6.12
N ARG A 345 2.61 7.71 5.83
CA ARG A 345 1.70 8.28 6.83
C ARG A 345 0.37 7.58 6.81
N VAL A 346 -0.01 7.04 7.97
CA VAL A 346 -1.29 6.34 8.14
C VAL A 346 -2.03 6.88 9.34
N LEU A 347 -3.25 7.33 9.12
CA LEU A 347 -4.16 7.79 10.15
C LEU A 347 -5.11 6.65 10.55
N PHE A 348 -5.09 6.28 11.82
CA PHE A 348 -5.99 5.31 12.43
C PHE A 348 -7.07 6.03 13.22
N GLU A 349 -8.31 5.54 13.12
CA GLU A 349 -9.45 6.01 13.92
C GLU A 349 -9.90 4.91 14.87
N PHE A 350 -9.91 5.21 16.16
CA PHE A 350 -10.35 4.30 17.20
C PHE A 350 -11.62 4.79 17.86
N SER A 351 -12.56 3.88 18.10
CA SER A 351 -13.69 4.07 19.00
C SER A 351 -13.37 3.39 20.33
N ILE A 352 -13.45 4.14 21.42
CA ILE A 352 -13.13 3.69 22.77
C ILE A 352 -14.42 3.67 23.57
N GLU A 353 -14.80 2.51 24.08
CA GLU A 353 -15.98 2.38 24.93
C GLU A 353 -15.72 2.93 26.35
N PRO A 354 -16.77 3.38 27.06
CA PRO A 354 -16.65 3.87 28.45
C PRO A 354 -15.97 2.90 29.40
N SER A 355 -16.16 1.60 29.18
CA SER A 355 -15.56 0.52 29.97
C SER A 355 -14.04 0.53 29.93
N ALA A 356 -13.45 0.82 28.78
CA ALA A 356 -12.00 0.86 28.60
C ALA A 356 -11.35 2.08 29.28
N SER A 357 -12.05 3.22 29.34
CA SER A 357 -11.55 4.46 29.94
C SER A 357 -11.59 4.50 31.48
N LYS A 358 -11.98 3.41 32.14
CA LYS A 358 -11.94 3.29 33.61
C LYS A 358 -10.56 2.97 34.17
N ASN A 359 -9.67 2.47 33.36
CA ASN A 359 -8.27 2.20 33.71
C ASN A 359 -7.44 3.50 33.65
N SER A 360 -6.27 3.52 34.29
CA SER A 360 -5.34 4.64 34.22
C SER A 360 -4.69 4.80 32.83
N GLU A 361 -4.78 3.78 32.00
CA GLU A 361 -4.18 3.69 30.68
C GLU A 361 -5.05 2.83 29.75
N VAL A 362 -5.15 3.21 28.50
CA VAL A 362 -5.87 2.47 27.45
C VAL A 362 -4.92 2.11 26.32
N THR A 363 -4.72 0.82 26.10
CA THR A 363 -4.05 0.32 24.89
C THR A 363 -5.02 0.42 23.72
N LEU A 364 -4.66 1.19 22.71
CA LEU A 364 -5.44 1.34 21.47
C LEU A 364 -5.19 0.17 20.53
N LEU A 365 -3.91 -0.20 20.39
CA LEU A 365 -3.46 -1.20 19.45
C LEU A 365 -2.12 -1.79 19.90
N ASP A 366 -2.06 -3.12 19.90
CA ASP A 366 -0.82 -3.90 19.93
C ASP A 366 -0.62 -4.53 18.56
N GLY A 367 0.54 -4.30 17.98
CA GLY A 367 0.80 -4.79 16.63
C GLY A 367 2.26 -5.07 16.34
N THR A 368 2.46 -5.69 15.20
CA THR A 368 3.80 -5.98 14.65
C THR A 368 3.85 -5.52 13.20
N LEU A 369 4.78 -4.64 12.90
CA LEU A 369 5.08 -4.18 11.55
C LEU A 369 6.05 -5.14 10.89
N HIS A 370 5.70 -5.57 9.70
CA HIS A 370 6.52 -6.39 8.81
C HIS A 370 6.84 -5.56 7.57
N ALA A 371 8.12 -5.42 7.26
CA ALA A 371 8.58 -4.71 6.07
C ALA A 371 8.97 -5.72 4.99
N GLU A 372 8.34 -5.65 3.84
CA GLU A 372 8.68 -6.43 2.66
C GLU A 372 9.68 -5.64 1.81
N VAL A 373 10.96 -5.99 1.95
CA VAL A 373 12.06 -5.32 1.23
C VAL A 373 12.62 -6.27 0.18
N ARG A 374 12.65 -5.82 -1.05
CA ARG A 374 13.27 -6.53 -2.16
C ARG A 374 14.79 -6.48 -2.05
N ASN A 375 15.42 -7.44 -2.70
CA ASN A 375 16.88 -7.51 -2.82
C ASN A 375 17.67 -7.68 -1.50
N ARG A 376 17.04 -8.25 -0.45
CA ARG A 376 17.78 -8.62 0.76
C ARG A 376 17.77 -10.13 0.97
N PRO A 377 18.94 -10.74 1.13
CA PRO A 377 19.05 -12.19 1.44
C PRO A 377 18.57 -12.49 2.87
N THR A 378 18.51 -11.48 3.74
CA THR A 378 18.06 -11.61 5.13
C THR A 378 16.80 -10.80 5.37
N PRO A 379 15.72 -11.40 5.87
CA PRO A 379 14.52 -10.68 6.24
C PRO A 379 14.82 -9.68 7.38
N TRP A 380 13.99 -8.65 7.49
CA TRP A 380 14.06 -7.70 8.59
C TRP A 380 13.37 -8.26 9.83
N SER A 381 13.89 -7.95 11.01
CA SER A 381 13.19 -8.25 12.25
C SER A 381 11.86 -7.48 12.30
N PRO A 382 10.75 -8.14 12.65
CA PRO A 382 9.49 -7.44 12.86
C PRO A 382 9.61 -6.38 13.94
N MET A 383 9.00 -5.20 13.74
CA MET A 383 8.99 -4.12 14.71
C MET A 383 7.67 -4.11 15.48
N LYS A 384 7.74 -4.08 16.80
CA LYS A 384 6.54 -3.94 17.63
C LYS A 384 6.04 -2.50 17.59
N LEU A 385 4.74 -2.36 17.40
CA LEU A 385 4.01 -1.09 17.47
C LEU A 385 3.00 -1.20 18.62
N HIS A 386 3.19 -0.38 19.64
CA HIS A 386 2.30 -0.32 20.79
C HIS A 386 1.73 1.10 20.89
N LEU A 387 0.42 1.23 20.71
CA LEU A 387 -0.29 2.51 20.80
C LEU A 387 -1.10 2.55 22.07
N GLN A 388 -0.84 3.56 22.93
CA GLN A 388 -1.50 3.70 24.23
C GLN A 388 -1.74 5.16 24.56
N LEU A 389 -2.76 5.41 25.37
CA LEU A 389 -3.07 6.72 25.93
C LEU A 389 -3.33 6.63 27.43
N GLN A 390 -2.84 7.61 28.17
CA GLN A 390 -3.16 7.77 29.58
C GLN A 390 -4.57 8.32 29.77
N VAL A 391 -5.23 7.91 30.85
CA VAL A 391 -6.53 8.42 31.25
C VAL A 391 -6.35 9.36 32.44
N ASP A 392 -6.84 10.59 32.31
CA ASP A 392 -6.74 11.60 33.37
C ASP A 392 -8.01 12.46 33.38
N GLY A 393 -8.81 12.31 34.41
CA GLY A 393 -10.08 13.04 34.57
C GLY A 393 -9.94 14.56 34.76
N LYS A 394 -8.70 15.06 34.96
CA LYS A 394 -8.41 16.47 35.14
C LYS A 394 -7.62 17.10 33.98
N ALA A 395 -7.36 16.34 32.94
CA ALA A 395 -6.56 16.83 31.84
C ALA A 395 -7.26 17.99 31.11
N ALA A 396 -6.58 19.11 31.01
CA ALA A 396 -6.96 20.16 30.06
C ALA A 396 -6.66 19.63 28.63
N GLN A 397 -7.64 19.69 27.76
CA GLN A 397 -7.43 19.27 26.37
C GLN A 397 -6.48 20.27 25.68
N GLN A 398 -5.34 19.78 25.23
CA GLN A 398 -4.45 20.54 24.37
C GLN A 398 -4.93 20.42 22.90
N PRO A 399 -4.70 21.44 22.07
CA PRO A 399 -5.01 21.33 20.65
C PRO A 399 -4.16 20.21 20.00
N PRO A 400 -4.74 19.43 19.08
CA PRO A 400 -3.99 18.38 18.40
C PRO A 400 -2.77 18.93 17.66
N PRO A 401 -1.69 18.13 17.51
CA PRO A 401 -0.53 18.51 16.68
C PRO A 401 -0.93 18.90 15.26
N ALA A 402 -0.18 19.82 14.64
CA ALA A 402 -0.47 20.29 13.28
C ALA A 402 -0.46 19.17 12.23
N SER A 403 0.42 18.17 12.39
CA SER A 403 0.50 16.99 11.50
C SER A 403 -0.81 16.21 11.48
N ILE A 404 -1.39 15.94 12.65
CA ILE A 404 -2.65 15.20 12.73
C ILE A 404 -3.84 16.05 12.28
N MET A 405 -3.81 17.36 12.52
CA MET A 405 -4.83 18.28 12.03
C MET A 405 -4.88 18.31 10.48
N GLY A 406 -3.71 18.32 9.83
CA GLY A 406 -3.60 18.20 8.38
C GLY A 406 -4.20 16.88 7.88
N ALA A 407 -3.82 15.75 8.47
CA ALA A 407 -4.35 14.43 8.12
C ALA A 407 -5.88 14.34 8.33
N LEU A 408 -6.42 14.88 9.43
CA LEU A 408 -7.85 14.91 9.70
C LEU A 408 -8.61 15.81 8.71
N SER A 409 -8.04 16.96 8.36
CA SER A 409 -8.65 17.86 7.36
C SER A 409 -8.80 17.15 6.02
N THR A 410 -7.78 16.45 5.60
CA THR A 410 -7.78 15.66 4.37
C THR A 410 -8.77 14.49 4.42
N LEU A 411 -8.78 13.71 5.50
CA LEU A 411 -9.77 12.66 5.69
C LEU A 411 -11.21 13.20 5.65
N ALA A 412 -11.43 14.39 6.20
CA ALA A 412 -12.75 15.03 6.17
C ALA A 412 -13.21 15.39 4.75
N LEU A 413 -12.30 15.93 3.91
CA LEU A 413 -12.59 16.19 2.49
C LEU A 413 -12.89 14.89 1.74
N TYR A 414 -12.07 13.86 1.93
CA TYR A 414 -12.30 12.55 1.33
C TYR A 414 -13.67 11.95 1.72
N ARG A 415 -14.02 11.98 3.01
CA ARG A 415 -15.31 11.45 3.49
C ARG A 415 -16.52 12.23 2.97
N LEU A 416 -16.42 13.56 2.88
CA LEU A 416 -17.48 14.39 2.32
C LEU A 416 -17.74 14.05 0.84
N GLN A 417 -16.67 13.91 0.09
CA GLN A 417 -16.74 13.53 -1.33
C GLN A 417 -17.35 12.13 -1.52
N GLU A 418 -16.87 11.13 -0.75
CA GLU A 418 -17.41 9.76 -0.85
C GLU A 418 -18.90 9.69 -0.46
N ARG A 419 -19.31 10.38 0.61
CA ARG A 419 -20.71 10.46 1.01
C ARG A 419 -21.57 11.09 -0.08
N ALA A 420 -21.16 12.24 -0.61
CA ALA A 420 -21.89 12.90 -1.68
C ALA A 420 -22.09 11.98 -2.91
N ARG A 421 -21.06 11.19 -3.28
CA ARG A 421 -21.16 10.23 -4.38
C ARG A 421 -22.11 9.07 -4.06
N GLN A 422 -22.04 8.52 -2.86
CA GLN A 422 -22.91 7.41 -2.44
C GLN A 422 -24.36 7.85 -2.37
N GLU A 423 -24.65 9.01 -1.79
CA GLU A 423 -25.99 9.59 -1.70
C GLU A 423 -26.54 9.94 -3.08
N ALA A 424 -25.71 10.49 -3.98
CA ALA A 424 -26.13 10.76 -5.36
C ALA A 424 -26.50 9.46 -6.10
N LYS A 425 -25.72 8.38 -5.93
CA LYS A 425 -26.04 7.05 -6.48
C LYS A 425 -27.29 6.43 -5.87
N ALA A 426 -27.56 6.68 -4.59
CA ALA A 426 -28.75 6.22 -3.90
C ALA A 426 -30.02 7.06 -4.23
N GLY A 427 -29.87 8.16 -5.00
CA GLY A 427 -30.96 9.06 -5.32
C GLY A 427 -31.28 10.11 -4.24
N GLU A 428 -30.45 10.20 -3.19
CA GLU A 428 -30.57 11.14 -2.07
C GLU A 428 -29.93 12.50 -2.44
N TYR A 429 -30.44 13.13 -3.49
CA TYR A 429 -29.83 14.30 -4.12
C TYR A 429 -29.70 15.52 -3.20
N GLU A 430 -30.64 15.73 -2.28
CA GLU A 430 -30.58 16.85 -1.33
C GLU A 430 -29.44 16.67 -0.33
N ALA A 431 -29.21 15.45 0.18
CA ALA A 431 -28.13 15.14 1.08
C ALA A 431 -26.78 15.28 0.37
N ALA A 432 -26.66 14.71 -0.82
CA ALA A 432 -25.48 14.83 -1.68
C ALA A 432 -25.13 16.29 -1.99
N THR A 433 -26.12 17.12 -2.33
CA THR A 433 -25.95 18.56 -2.57
C THR A 433 -25.40 19.28 -1.33
N ARG A 434 -25.95 18.98 -0.14
CA ARG A 434 -25.44 19.57 1.11
C ARG A 434 -23.99 19.18 1.36
N HIS A 435 -23.61 17.92 1.14
CA HIS A 435 -22.25 17.46 1.31
C HIS A 435 -21.28 18.09 0.30
N LEU A 436 -21.67 18.26 -0.97
CA LEU A 436 -20.84 18.97 -1.96
C LEU A 436 -20.64 20.44 -1.63
N ARG A 437 -21.67 21.13 -1.13
CA ARG A 437 -21.53 22.52 -0.68
C ARG A 437 -20.60 22.66 0.53
N ASN A 438 -20.69 21.72 1.48
CA ASN A 438 -19.78 21.66 2.62
C ASN A 438 -18.34 21.36 2.17
N LEU A 439 -18.17 20.45 1.20
CA LEU A 439 -16.88 20.16 0.59
C LEU A 439 -16.31 21.42 -0.07
N ALA A 440 -17.10 22.13 -0.88
CA ALA A 440 -16.68 23.35 -1.55
C ALA A 440 -16.21 24.43 -0.56
N ALA A 441 -16.96 24.65 0.51
CA ALA A 441 -16.58 25.62 1.53
C ALA A 441 -15.26 25.28 2.22
N ARG A 442 -15.00 23.99 2.48
CA ARG A 442 -13.72 23.54 3.06
C ARG A 442 -12.55 23.64 2.09
N LEU A 443 -12.78 23.31 0.81
CA LEU A 443 -11.77 23.46 -0.25
C LEU A 443 -11.40 24.95 -0.43
N GLU A 444 -12.40 25.85 -0.43
CA GLU A 444 -12.17 27.29 -0.50
C GLU A 444 -11.32 27.81 0.66
N ALA A 445 -11.60 27.34 1.88
CA ALA A 445 -10.85 27.71 3.07
C ALA A 445 -9.38 27.20 3.04
N GLN A 446 -9.07 26.19 2.22
CA GLN A 446 -7.72 25.67 2.00
C GLN A 446 -7.01 26.29 0.77
N GLY A 447 -7.67 27.21 0.07
CA GLY A 447 -7.13 27.84 -1.13
C GLY A 447 -7.33 27.02 -2.42
N GLU A 448 -8.08 25.92 -2.36
CA GLU A 448 -8.34 25.04 -3.49
C GLU A 448 -9.54 25.53 -4.34
N HIS A 449 -9.40 26.75 -4.87
CA HIS A 449 -10.48 27.45 -5.57
C HIS A 449 -11.00 26.72 -6.80
N GLY A 450 -10.14 25.99 -7.53
CA GLY A 450 -10.54 25.20 -8.69
C GLY A 450 -11.50 24.06 -8.33
N LEU A 451 -11.12 23.24 -7.36
CA LEU A 451 -11.94 22.13 -6.87
C LEU A 451 -13.20 22.61 -6.15
N SER A 452 -13.12 23.72 -5.40
CA SER A 452 -14.28 24.37 -4.78
C SER A 452 -15.32 24.74 -5.83
N LYS A 453 -14.91 25.36 -6.91
CA LYS A 453 -15.80 25.73 -8.03
C LYS A 453 -16.43 24.49 -8.68
N THR A 454 -15.67 23.44 -8.93
CA THR A 454 -16.19 22.17 -9.47
C THR A 454 -17.23 21.58 -8.53
N ALA A 455 -16.98 21.54 -7.21
CA ALA A 455 -17.92 21.01 -6.23
C ALA A 455 -19.23 21.82 -6.19
N ILE A 456 -19.18 23.15 -6.34
CA ILE A 456 -20.38 24.00 -6.42
C ILE A 456 -21.16 23.69 -7.70
N LEU A 457 -20.48 23.57 -8.85
CA LEU A 457 -21.14 23.23 -10.12
C LEU A 457 -21.84 21.86 -10.06
N GLU A 458 -21.21 20.85 -9.46
CA GLU A 458 -21.81 19.54 -9.30
C GLU A 458 -22.96 19.54 -8.29
N ALA A 459 -22.91 20.36 -7.25
CA ALA A 459 -24.06 20.58 -6.36
C ALA A 459 -25.26 21.17 -7.12
N GLN A 460 -25.03 22.13 -8.03
CA GLN A 460 -26.06 22.70 -8.89
C GLN A 460 -26.60 21.68 -9.91
N ASN A 461 -25.73 20.82 -10.47
CA ASN A 461 -26.12 19.73 -11.35
C ASN A 461 -27.07 18.75 -10.66
N LEU A 462 -26.76 18.36 -9.41
CA LEU A 462 -27.63 17.49 -8.62
C LEU A 462 -29.01 18.11 -8.40
N GLU A 463 -29.10 19.41 -8.13
CA GLU A 463 -30.39 20.10 -7.97
C GLU A 463 -31.22 20.13 -9.27
N ARG A 464 -30.54 20.37 -10.40
CA ARG A 464 -31.20 20.59 -11.70
C ARG A 464 -31.48 19.32 -12.46
N ILE A 465 -30.48 18.41 -12.60
CA ILE A 465 -30.56 17.23 -13.49
C ILE A 465 -30.53 15.90 -12.72
N LYS A 466 -30.50 15.94 -11.38
CA LYS A 466 -30.50 14.75 -10.51
C LYS A 466 -29.32 13.79 -10.82
N GLY A 467 -28.17 14.33 -11.13
CA GLY A 467 -26.97 13.53 -11.42
C GLY A 467 -25.70 14.35 -11.34
N LEU A 468 -24.59 13.68 -11.05
CA LEU A 468 -23.24 14.23 -11.16
C LEU A 468 -22.77 14.11 -12.61
N SER A 469 -22.01 15.08 -13.09
CA SER A 469 -21.32 14.91 -14.36
C SER A 469 -20.14 13.93 -14.21
N GLU A 470 -19.86 13.14 -15.23
CA GLU A 470 -18.72 12.20 -15.27
C GLU A 470 -17.42 12.93 -14.97
N LYS A 471 -17.20 14.06 -15.64
CA LYS A 471 -16.01 14.89 -15.48
C LYS A 471 -15.90 15.45 -14.07
N GLY A 472 -16.90 16.15 -13.58
CA GLY A 472 -16.87 16.83 -12.28
C GLY A 472 -16.79 15.83 -11.13
N GLY A 473 -17.46 14.69 -11.23
CA GLY A 473 -17.34 13.60 -10.27
C GLY A 473 -15.93 13.05 -10.14
N LYS A 474 -15.22 12.88 -11.28
CA LYS A 474 -13.81 12.45 -11.29
C LYS A 474 -12.86 13.54 -10.79
N GLU A 475 -13.02 14.77 -11.24
CA GLU A 475 -12.23 15.92 -10.76
C GLU A 475 -12.30 16.05 -9.24
N ILE A 476 -13.49 15.97 -8.64
CA ILE A 476 -13.66 16.05 -7.19
C ILE A 476 -12.99 14.84 -6.52
N LYS A 477 -13.22 13.62 -7.00
CA LYS A 477 -12.70 12.38 -6.42
C LYS A 477 -11.16 12.37 -6.41
N TYR A 478 -10.56 12.62 -7.55
CA TYR A 478 -9.10 12.53 -7.69
C TYR A 478 -8.39 13.81 -7.25
N GLY A 479 -9.01 14.97 -7.43
CA GLY A 479 -8.48 16.23 -6.91
C GLY A 479 -8.38 16.23 -5.39
N THR A 480 -9.42 15.76 -4.68
CA THR A 480 -9.34 15.62 -3.21
C THR A 480 -8.30 14.58 -2.78
N ARG A 481 -8.05 13.52 -3.56
CA ARG A 481 -6.95 12.57 -3.31
C ARG A 481 -5.57 13.20 -3.58
N ALA A 482 -5.45 14.04 -4.58
CA ALA A 482 -4.18 14.71 -4.93
C ALA A 482 -3.72 15.70 -3.84
N LEU A 483 -4.65 16.32 -3.10
CA LEU A 483 -4.34 17.17 -1.94
C LEU A 483 -3.64 16.44 -0.78
N LEU A 484 -3.55 15.10 -0.86
CA LEU A 484 -2.81 14.26 0.08
C LEU A 484 -1.32 14.20 -0.23
N LEU A 485 -0.94 14.54 -1.45
CA LEU A 485 0.46 14.58 -1.86
C LEU A 485 1.10 15.90 -1.39
N PRO A 486 2.36 15.90 -0.97
CA PRO A 486 3.07 17.15 -0.76
C PRO A 486 3.05 17.96 -2.08
N PRO A 487 3.01 19.29 -2.00
CA PRO A 487 3.13 20.10 -3.20
C PRO A 487 4.39 19.68 -3.97
N PRO A 488 4.33 19.62 -5.30
CA PRO A 488 5.49 19.29 -6.10
C PRO A 488 6.63 20.26 -5.76
N GLU A 489 7.84 19.72 -5.58
CA GLU A 489 9.02 20.58 -5.43
C GLU A 489 9.07 21.56 -6.61
N PRO A 490 9.34 22.86 -6.38
CA PRO A 490 9.50 23.79 -7.46
C PRO A 490 10.58 23.27 -8.40
N ALA A 491 10.28 23.25 -9.69
CA ALA A 491 11.22 22.80 -10.72
C ALA A 491 12.53 23.59 -10.58
N PRO A 492 13.70 22.92 -10.67
CA PRO A 492 14.99 23.56 -10.54
C PRO A 492 15.25 24.58 -11.65
#